data_8d9b398089b304abcca8c67a4f5ab2af
#
_entry.id   8d9b398089b304abcca8c67a4f5ab2af
#
_cell.length_a   1.000
_cell.length_b   1.000
_cell.length_c   1.000
_cell.angle_alpha   90.00
_cell.angle_beta   90.00
_cell.angle_gamma   90.00
#
_symmetry.space_group_name_H-M   'P 1'
#
loop_
_entity.id
_entity.type
_entity.pdbx_description
1 polymer ?
#
loop_
_entity_poly.entity_id
_entity_poly.type
_entity_poly.pdbx_seq_one_letter_code
_entity_poly.pdbx_strand_id
1 'polypeptide(L)'
;MNGRSTVPGLLRQRAADTPDAVALCHPDGSTLTFGQWDRSTDALAAALAADGLRVGQRVALLFDEREWFGFATAFCGVLRAGGVAVPLSARLPPGQLVDRVTVAGAVGTIREGCAVPPELGGWQRGPADADANADAVPDRATPAGPAQIIFTSGTEGSARPVVATHGNLTHGHDATPGRRQLAHSRHFLHAFPLGTNAAQTMLLTGLTAEPAALVMPRFDAAEVGAAVEEFRVGTLFLVPAMARELLDSGELHSRDLSSVVLVGTTGDVLPGSVARALAEALPYATIVNTYSSTEAAPARTTMVFDSRRPDAVGRGRVRITDDAGREVPTGEVGHVWIGSAAPPRRYLDGGDTGTFRDGWTRTGDRGRLDDEGYLHLAGRDSSTIHTGGTTVSPFTVEQALREHPDVRDCAVTALADPVLGERPAAVLVTRTGAVPADLRTFLAGRLSGAEIPQRVVCVAALPRNDGGKVVVRALRDLFPPVGSTATAAPVTVVERHLADIWATVLGVAAVGRDDDFLALGGNSMSALRLARLVADQFAVPTPVSALYARPGLAEQAAWIADRIADSP
;
A
#
# COMPACT_ATOMS: atom_id res chain seq x y z
N MET A 1 -12.06 -15.33 24.76
CA MET A 1 -12.26 -16.71 24.22
C MET A 1 -11.32 -16.85 23.03
N ASN A 2 -10.24 -17.69 23.12
CA ASN A 2 -9.06 -17.01 22.70
C ASN A 2 -8.12 -18.05 22.13
N GLY A 3 -7.93 -18.07 20.80
CA GLY A 3 -6.90 -18.86 20.15
C GLY A 3 -7.09 -20.40 20.20
N ARG A 4 -8.32 -20.86 20.49
CA ARG A 4 -8.65 -22.31 20.56
C ARG A 4 -9.41 -22.82 19.34
N SER A 5 -9.82 -21.92 18.42
CA SER A 5 -10.55 -22.29 17.22
C SER A 5 -9.61 -22.47 16.03
N THR A 6 -10.01 -23.33 15.10
CA THR A 6 -9.40 -23.42 13.78
C THR A 6 -10.29 -22.74 12.74
N VAL A 7 -9.74 -22.33 11.60
CA VAL A 7 -10.55 -21.73 10.53
C VAL A 7 -11.62 -22.72 10.01
N PRO A 8 -11.29 -24.00 9.71
CA PRO A 8 -12.30 -24.98 9.36
C PRO A 8 -13.35 -25.20 10.44
N GLY A 9 -12.95 -25.10 11.73
CA GLY A 9 -13.88 -25.20 12.85
C GLY A 9 -14.92 -24.09 12.89
N LEU A 10 -14.54 -22.84 12.55
CA LEU A 10 -15.48 -21.72 12.42
C LEU A 10 -16.48 -21.96 11.29
N LEU A 11 -16.02 -22.47 10.13
CA LEU A 11 -16.91 -22.81 9.01
C LEU A 11 -17.91 -23.89 9.41
N ARG A 12 -17.44 -24.98 10.04
CA ARG A 12 -18.31 -26.09 10.50
C ARG A 12 -19.35 -25.59 11.49
N GLN A 13 -18.96 -24.73 12.43
CA GLN A 13 -19.91 -24.12 13.37
C GLN A 13 -20.98 -23.30 12.62
N ARG A 14 -20.58 -22.44 11.66
CA ARG A 14 -21.54 -21.65 10.87
C ARG A 14 -22.47 -22.52 10.04
N ALA A 15 -21.94 -23.56 9.39
CA ALA A 15 -22.73 -24.49 8.58
C ALA A 15 -23.73 -25.28 9.44
N ALA A 16 -23.36 -25.60 10.68
CA ALA A 16 -24.29 -26.26 11.62
C ALA A 16 -25.38 -25.30 12.13
N ASP A 17 -25.01 -24.04 12.43
CA ASP A 17 -25.94 -23.02 12.96
C ASP A 17 -26.91 -22.48 11.91
N THR A 18 -26.39 -22.18 10.70
CA THR A 18 -27.13 -21.49 9.64
C THR A 18 -26.73 -21.99 8.24
N PRO A 19 -27.02 -23.28 7.88
CA PRO A 19 -26.53 -23.90 6.64
C PRO A 19 -26.99 -23.18 5.36
N ASP A 20 -28.22 -22.66 5.37
CA ASP A 20 -28.83 -22.01 4.21
C ASP A 20 -28.53 -20.51 4.12
N ALA A 21 -27.89 -19.93 5.14
CA ALA A 21 -27.49 -18.53 5.09
C ALA A 21 -26.36 -18.32 4.06
N VAL A 22 -26.48 -17.25 3.28
CA VAL A 22 -25.47 -16.85 2.30
C VAL A 22 -24.22 -16.36 3.05
N ALA A 23 -23.07 -16.92 2.72
CA ALA A 23 -21.76 -16.48 3.23
C ALA A 23 -21.12 -15.46 2.29
N LEU A 24 -21.08 -15.80 1.00
CA LEU A 24 -20.51 -14.97 -0.06
C LEU A 24 -21.52 -14.80 -1.20
N CYS A 25 -21.53 -13.64 -1.83
CA CYS A 25 -22.30 -13.38 -3.05
C CYS A 25 -21.47 -12.53 -4.03
N HIS A 26 -21.77 -12.68 -5.31
CA HIS A 26 -21.25 -11.85 -6.39
C HIS A 26 -22.30 -10.87 -6.91
N PRO A 27 -21.91 -9.81 -7.61
CA PRO A 27 -22.85 -8.85 -8.22
C PRO A 27 -23.80 -9.46 -9.26
N ASP A 28 -23.45 -10.59 -9.87
CA ASP A 28 -24.30 -11.33 -10.81
C ASP A 28 -25.44 -12.12 -10.13
N GLY A 29 -25.52 -12.04 -8.80
CA GLY A 29 -26.51 -12.73 -7.99
C GLY A 29 -26.13 -14.16 -7.59
N SER A 30 -25.00 -14.70 -8.04
CA SER A 30 -24.51 -16.00 -7.60
C SER A 30 -24.14 -15.97 -6.11
N THR A 31 -24.39 -17.07 -5.41
CA THR A 31 -24.22 -17.16 -3.96
C THR A 31 -23.57 -18.45 -3.53
N LEU A 32 -22.84 -18.40 -2.40
CA LEU A 32 -22.31 -19.56 -1.69
C LEU A 32 -22.89 -19.55 -0.26
N THR A 33 -23.68 -20.57 0.09
CA THR A 33 -24.19 -20.73 1.46
C THR A 33 -23.16 -21.41 2.35
N PHE A 34 -23.29 -21.27 3.67
CA PHE A 34 -22.38 -21.93 4.61
C PHE A 34 -22.43 -23.46 4.48
N GLY A 35 -23.60 -24.03 4.26
CA GLY A 35 -23.76 -25.46 4.05
C GLY A 35 -23.13 -25.98 2.76
N GLN A 36 -23.24 -25.22 1.67
CA GLN A 36 -22.54 -25.52 0.42
C GLN A 36 -21.02 -25.42 0.60
N TRP A 37 -20.55 -24.34 1.22
CA TRP A 37 -19.13 -24.13 1.48
C TRP A 37 -18.52 -25.25 2.32
N ASP A 38 -19.19 -25.66 3.41
CA ASP A 38 -18.69 -26.71 4.30
C ASP A 38 -18.62 -28.08 3.59
N ARG A 39 -19.68 -28.45 2.82
CA ARG A 39 -19.68 -29.70 2.03
C ARG A 39 -18.59 -29.72 0.95
N SER A 40 -18.44 -28.65 0.20
CA SER A 40 -17.38 -28.55 -0.82
C SER A 40 -15.99 -28.58 -0.19
N THR A 41 -15.86 -28.02 1.02
CA THR A 41 -14.63 -28.08 1.81
C THR A 41 -14.31 -29.52 2.26
N ASP A 42 -15.32 -30.29 2.71
CA ASP A 42 -15.14 -31.70 3.10
C ASP A 42 -14.72 -32.55 1.90
N ALA A 43 -15.40 -32.40 0.76
CA ALA A 43 -15.06 -33.11 -0.47
C ALA A 43 -13.61 -32.86 -0.90
N LEU A 44 -13.20 -31.58 -0.92
CA LEU A 44 -11.83 -31.24 -1.30
C LEU A 44 -10.80 -31.74 -0.29
N ALA A 45 -11.08 -31.65 1.00
CA ALA A 45 -10.19 -32.16 2.04
C ALA A 45 -10.00 -33.67 1.95
N ALA A 46 -11.08 -34.44 1.65
CA ALA A 46 -11.01 -35.86 1.40
C ALA A 46 -10.14 -36.21 0.21
N ALA A 47 -10.33 -35.49 -0.92
CA ALA A 47 -9.54 -35.69 -2.11
C ALA A 47 -8.04 -35.40 -1.89
N LEU A 48 -7.72 -34.29 -1.20
CA LEU A 48 -6.33 -33.94 -0.85
C LEU A 48 -5.68 -34.98 0.07
N ALA A 49 -6.45 -35.54 1.02
CA ALA A 49 -5.97 -36.60 1.91
C ALA A 49 -5.72 -37.89 1.13
N ALA A 50 -6.59 -38.25 0.19
CA ALA A 50 -6.44 -39.43 -0.68
C ALA A 50 -5.22 -39.27 -1.63
N ASP A 51 -4.95 -38.06 -2.10
CA ASP A 51 -3.76 -37.73 -2.91
C ASP A 51 -2.46 -37.69 -2.06
N GLY A 52 -2.55 -37.95 -0.76
CA GLY A 52 -1.40 -38.07 0.13
C GLY A 52 -0.89 -36.75 0.70
N LEU A 53 -1.71 -35.68 0.73
CA LEU A 53 -1.33 -34.43 1.41
C LEU A 53 -1.08 -34.71 2.90
N ARG A 54 0.12 -34.35 3.37
CA ARG A 54 0.53 -34.52 4.76
C ARG A 54 0.31 -33.23 5.56
N VAL A 55 0.08 -33.37 6.86
CA VAL A 55 -0.05 -32.23 7.77
C VAL A 55 1.18 -31.33 7.68
N GLY A 56 0.95 -30.02 7.55
CA GLY A 56 1.98 -29.00 7.43
C GLY A 56 2.56 -28.81 6.02
N GLN A 57 2.19 -29.63 5.04
CA GLN A 57 2.58 -29.38 3.65
C GLN A 57 1.84 -28.14 3.10
N ARG A 58 2.51 -27.41 2.23
CA ARG A 58 2.05 -26.12 1.70
C ARG A 58 1.45 -26.31 0.33
N VAL A 59 0.30 -25.67 0.10
CA VAL A 59 -0.43 -25.76 -1.16
C VAL A 59 -0.65 -24.33 -1.67
N ALA A 60 -0.19 -24.04 -2.87
CA ALA A 60 -0.45 -22.78 -3.52
C ALA A 60 -1.91 -22.70 -3.95
N LEU A 61 -2.55 -21.55 -3.69
CA LEU A 61 -3.90 -21.24 -4.12
C LEU A 61 -3.83 -20.14 -5.16
N LEU A 62 -4.02 -20.49 -6.43
CA LEU A 62 -3.90 -19.58 -7.57
C LEU A 62 -5.25 -19.42 -8.25
N PHE A 63 -5.89 -18.30 -8.00
CA PHE A 63 -7.25 -18.02 -8.46
C PHE A 63 -7.34 -16.66 -9.16
N ASP A 64 -8.19 -16.58 -10.19
CA ASP A 64 -8.69 -15.29 -10.66
C ASP A 64 -9.61 -14.69 -9.59
N GLU A 65 -9.66 -13.37 -9.50
CA GLU A 65 -10.49 -12.69 -8.49
C GLU A 65 -12.00 -12.84 -8.71
N ARG A 66 -12.43 -13.43 -9.82
CA ARG A 66 -13.81 -13.83 -10.07
C ARG A 66 -14.17 -15.14 -9.35
N GLU A 67 -13.17 -15.92 -8.96
CA GLU A 67 -13.33 -17.28 -8.44
C GLU A 67 -13.29 -17.33 -6.90
N TRP A 68 -13.89 -16.33 -6.24
CA TRP A 68 -13.89 -16.24 -4.78
C TRP A 68 -14.51 -17.47 -4.10
N PHE A 69 -15.53 -18.09 -4.69
CA PHE A 69 -16.17 -19.26 -4.10
C PHE A 69 -15.24 -20.49 -4.14
N GLY A 70 -14.60 -20.71 -5.30
CA GLY A 70 -13.58 -21.74 -5.44
C GLY A 70 -12.38 -21.51 -4.52
N PHE A 71 -11.93 -20.25 -4.43
CA PHE A 71 -10.86 -19.88 -3.50
C PHE A 71 -11.22 -20.14 -2.04
N ALA A 72 -12.42 -19.74 -1.59
CA ALA A 72 -12.89 -19.96 -0.22
C ALA A 72 -12.95 -21.45 0.12
N THR A 73 -13.47 -22.26 -0.82
CA THR A 73 -13.50 -23.74 -0.70
C THR A 73 -12.09 -24.31 -0.62
N ALA A 74 -11.18 -23.89 -1.52
CA ALA A 74 -9.80 -24.36 -1.55
C ALA A 74 -9.04 -23.99 -0.28
N PHE A 75 -9.21 -22.76 0.19
CA PHE A 75 -8.57 -22.29 1.43
C PHE A 75 -8.98 -23.18 2.62
N CYS A 76 -10.28 -23.34 2.86
CA CYS A 76 -10.76 -24.16 3.96
C CYS A 76 -10.46 -25.67 3.76
N GLY A 77 -10.49 -26.19 2.52
CA GLY A 77 -10.21 -27.58 2.19
C GLY A 77 -8.76 -27.97 2.51
N VAL A 78 -7.80 -27.14 2.08
CA VAL A 78 -6.38 -27.33 2.43
C VAL A 78 -6.18 -27.33 3.94
N LEU A 79 -6.79 -26.38 4.64
CA LEU A 79 -6.67 -26.25 6.08
C LEU A 79 -7.30 -27.43 6.82
N ARG A 80 -8.47 -27.93 6.37
CA ARG A 80 -9.16 -29.09 6.96
C ARG A 80 -8.35 -30.38 6.76
N ALA A 81 -7.69 -30.54 5.63
CA ALA A 81 -6.76 -31.64 5.37
C ALA A 81 -5.45 -31.54 6.18
N GLY A 82 -5.26 -30.47 6.96
CA GLY A 82 -4.06 -30.21 7.75
C GLY A 82 -2.92 -29.54 6.97
N GLY A 83 -3.16 -29.11 5.74
CA GLY A 83 -2.19 -28.37 4.93
C GLY A 83 -2.09 -26.89 5.34
N VAL A 84 -1.16 -26.17 4.68
CA VAL A 84 -0.94 -24.73 4.85
C VAL A 84 -1.26 -24.04 3.54
N ALA A 85 -2.21 -23.12 3.55
CA ALA A 85 -2.63 -22.38 2.37
C ALA A 85 -1.61 -21.27 2.02
N VAL A 86 -1.28 -21.14 0.73
CA VAL A 86 -0.43 -20.07 0.18
C VAL A 86 -1.24 -19.30 -0.86
N PRO A 87 -2.07 -18.33 -0.45
CA PRO A 87 -2.87 -17.52 -1.36
C PRO A 87 -1.99 -16.66 -2.28
N LEU A 88 -2.22 -16.73 -3.58
CA LEU A 88 -1.53 -15.96 -4.60
C LEU A 88 -2.55 -15.37 -5.58
N SER A 89 -2.32 -14.14 -6.02
CA SER A 89 -3.12 -13.53 -7.08
C SER A 89 -2.67 -14.04 -8.45
N ALA A 90 -3.60 -14.42 -9.31
CA ALA A 90 -3.34 -14.78 -10.70
C ALA A 90 -2.81 -13.60 -11.55
N ARG A 91 -2.92 -12.37 -11.05
CA ARG A 91 -2.40 -11.15 -11.70
C ARG A 91 -0.90 -10.96 -11.54
N LEU A 92 -0.25 -11.74 -10.68
CA LEU A 92 1.19 -11.67 -10.52
C LEU A 92 1.91 -12.09 -11.80
N PRO A 93 3.01 -11.41 -12.18
CA PRO A 93 3.84 -11.85 -13.29
C PRO A 93 4.29 -13.30 -13.12
N PRO A 94 4.36 -14.11 -14.21
CA PRO A 94 4.71 -15.53 -14.12
C PRO A 94 5.97 -15.82 -13.32
N GLY A 95 7.06 -15.06 -13.52
CA GLY A 95 8.30 -15.23 -12.75
C GLY A 95 8.09 -15.03 -11.25
N GLN A 96 7.28 -14.04 -10.84
CA GLN A 96 6.98 -13.83 -9.41
C GLN A 96 6.10 -14.95 -8.82
N LEU A 97 5.21 -15.55 -9.62
CA LEU A 97 4.43 -16.71 -9.18
C LEU A 97 5.36 -17.90 -8.91
N VAL A 98 6.25 -18.21 -9.85
CA VAL A 98 7.25 -19.29 -9.72
C VAL A 98 8.12 -19.05 -8.48
N ASP A 99 8.64 -17.85 -8.32
CA ASP A 99 9.47 -17.49 -7.16
C ASP A 99 8.71 -17.70 -5.83
N ARG A 100 7.47 -17.21 -5.72
CA ARG A 100 6.68 -17.32 -4.48
C ARG A 100 6.31 -18.75 -4.14
N VAL A 101 5.91 -19.56 -5.14
CA VAL A 101 5.60 -20.98 -4.95
C VAL A 101 6.85 -21.75 -4.50
N THR A 102 8.01 -21.46 -5.14
CA THR A 102 9.30 -22.07 -4.79
C THR A 102 9.75 -21.68 -3.39
N VAL A 103 9.72 -20.39 -3.06
CA VAL A 103 10.09 -19.88 -1.73
C VAL A 103 9.15 -20.42 -0.64
N ALA A 104 7.85 -20.51 -0.94
CA ALA A 104 6.90 -21.15 -0.03
C ALA A 104 7.15 -22.65 0.13
N GLY A 105 7.81 -23.32 -0.82
CA GLY A 105 8.00 -24.77 -0.85
C GLY A 105 6.66 -25.50 -0.97
N ALA A 106 5.76 -25.01 -1.82
CA ALA A 106 4.47 -25.64 -2.04
C ALA A 106 4.63 -26.96 -2.82
N VAL A 107 3.93 -28.00 -2.38
CA VAL A 107 3.99 -29.35 -3.00
C VAL A 107 3.02 -29.52 -4.16
N GLY A 108 2.08 -28.58 -4.31
CA GLY A 108 1.09 -28.56 -5.39
C GLY A 108 0.31 -27.26 -5.41
N THR A 109 -0.54 -27.12 -6.44
CA THR A 109 -1.34 -25.90 -6.69
C THR A 109 -2.81 -26.27 -6.90
N ILE A 110 -3.70 -25.59 -6.18
CA ILE A 110 -5.14 -25.57 -6.49
C ILE A 110 -5.41 -24.27 -7.25
N ARG A 111 -6.12 -24.37 -8.38
CA ARG A 111 -6.34 -23.25 -9.29
C ARG A 111 -7.71 -23.27 -9.92
N GLU A 112 -8.20 -22.08 -10.25
CA GLU A 112 -9.41 -21.89 -11.06
C GLU A 112 -9.33 -20.56 -11.80
N GLY A 113 -9.87 -20.52 -13.02
CA GLY A 113 -9.97 -19.31 -13.83
C GLY A 113 -8.66 -18.74 -14.36
N CYS A 114 -7.52 -19.42 -14.18
CA CYS A 114 -6.21 -18.92 -14.59
C CYS A 114 -5.29 -20.01 -15.14
N ALA A 115 -4.32 -19.59 -15.96
CA ALA A 115 -3.23 -20.47 -16.43
C ALA A 115 -2.14 -20.56 -15.35
N VAL A 116 -1.50 -21.72 -15.27
CA VAL A 116 -0.35 -21.95 -14.39
C VAL A 116 0.92 -21.93 -15.25
N PRO A 117 1.95 -21.18 -14.86
CA PRO A 117 3.24 -21.25 -15.52
C PRO A 117 3.76 -22.70 -15.57
N PRO A 118 4.29 -23.16 -16.74
CA PRO A 118 4.75 -24.55 -16.88
C PRO A 118 5.90 -24.92 -15.92
N GLU A 119 6.63 -23.92 -15.43
CA GLU A 119 7.73 -24.09 -14.48
C GLU A 119 7.24 -24.39 -13.05
N LEU A 120 5.95 -24.21 -12.74
CA LEU A 120 5.38 -24.59 -11.47
C LEU A 120 5.25 -26.12 -11.39
N GLY A 121 6.21 -26.73 -10.71
CA GLY A 121 6.21 -28.15 -10.41
C GLY A 121 5.10 -28.56 -9.43
N GLY A 122 4.99 -29.86 -9.21
CA GLY A 122 4.00 -30.46 -8.32
C GLY A 122 2.67 -30.78 -9.00
N TRP A 123 1.73 -31.30 -8.21
CA TRP A 123 0.40 -31.62 -8.71
C TRP A 123 -0.46 -30.36 -8.85
N GLN A 124 -1.41 -30.41 -9.77
CA GLN A 124 -2.39 -29.34 -9.99
C GLN A 124 -3.80 -29.91 -9.94
N ARG A 125 -4.72 -29.13 -9.34
CA ARG A 125 -6.12 -29.53 -9.16
C ARG A 125 -7.05 -28.32 -9.22
N GLY A 126 -8.28 -28.51 -9.71
CA GLY A 126 -9.40 -27.60 -9.50
C GLY A 126 -10.12 -27.91 -8.18
N PRO A 127 -10.79 -26.95 -7.55
CA PRO A 127 -11.63 -27.23 -6.37
C PRO A 127 -12.82 -28.12 -6.71
N ALA A 128 -13.35 -28.05 -7.93
CA ALA A 128 -14.45 -28.87 -8.42
C ALA A 128 -14.05 -30.31 -8.81
N ASP A 129 -12.77 -30.63 -8.87
CA ASP A 129 -12.29 -31.99 -9.19
C ASP A 129 -12.49 -32.99 -8.02
N ALA A 130 -13.07 -32.53 -6.92
CA ALA A 130 -13.37 -33.37 -5.75
C ALA A 130 -14.75 -34.02 -5.87
N ASP A 131 -14.86 -35.28 -5.45
CA ASP A 131 -16.15 -35.98 -5.39
C ASP A 131 -17.04 -35.36 -4.30
N ALA A 132 -18.13 -34.74 -4.72
CA ALA A 132 -19.09 -34.09 -3.82
C ALA A 132 -19.78 -35.07 -2.84
N ASN A 133 -19.69 -36.38 -3.08
CA ASN A 133 -20.25 -37.43 -2.21
C ASN A 133 -19.19 -38.09 -1.33
N ALA A 134 -17.95 -37.57 -1.32
CA ALA A 134 -16.91 -38.11 -0.46
C ALA A 134 -17.28 -37.96 1.02
N ASP A 135 -16.99 -38.99 1.83
CA ASP A 135 -17.20 -38.94 3.27
C ASP A 135 -16.39 -37.79 3.91
N ALA A 136 -16.99 -37.14 4.90
CA ALA A 136 -16.34 -36.08 5.65
C ALA A 136 -15.08 -36.59 6.34
N VAL A 137 -13.96 -35.94 6.15
CA VAL A 137 -12.71 -36.26 6.84
C VAL A 137 -12.63 -35.52 8.18
N PRO A 138 -12.00 -36.14 9.21
CA PRO A 138 -11.71 -35.44 10.45
C PRO A 138 -10.87 -34.19 10.21
N ASP A 139 -11.21 -33.10 10.89
CA ASP A 139 -10.41 -31.89 10.88
C ASP A 139 -9.01 -32.17 11.46
N ARG A 140 -7.97 -32.02 10.66
CA ARG A 140 -6.58 -32.22 11.07
C ARG A 140 -5.90 -30.93 11.53
N ALA A 141 -6.60 -29.79 11.43
CA ALA A 141 -6.12 -28.51 11.88
C ALA A 141 -6.04 -28.42 13.41
N THR A 142 -5.02 -27.75 13.91
CA THR A 142 -4.89 -27.41 15.34
C THR A 142 -4.68 -25.92 15.51
N PRO A 143 -5.15 -25.31 16.62
CA PRO A 143 -4.99 -23.87 16.83
C PRO A 143 -3.54 -23.37 16.74
N ALA A 144 -2.57 -24.17 17.19
CA ALA A 144 -1.15 -23.85 17.13
C ALA A 144 -0.50 -24.20 15.77
N GLY A 145 -1.18 -24.98 14.93
CA GLY A 145 -0.69 -25.39 13.62
C GLY A 145 -0.61 -24.22 12.65
N PRO A 146 0.39 -24.22 11.73
CA PRO A 146 0.46 -23.25 10.66
C PRO A 146 -0.76 -23.40 9.74
N ALA A 147 -1.36 -22.28 9.36
CA ALA A 147 -2.55 -22.24 8.51
C ALA A 147 -2.30 -21.53 7.18
N GLN A 148 -1.53 -20.47 7.19
CA GLN A 148 -1.40 -19.61 6.03
C GLN A 148 0.02 -19.06 5.89
N ILE A 149 0.45 -18.89 4.63
CA ILE A 149 1.62 -18.09 4.27
C ILE A 149 1.17 -16.97 3.35
N ILE A 150 1.40 -15.72 3.76
CA ILE A 150 1.15 -14.52 2.96
C ILE A 150 2.47 -13.83 2.67
N PHE A 151 2.66 -13.38 1.45
CA PHE A 151 3.81 -12.57 1.07
C PHE A 151 3.56 -11.10 1.38
N THR A 152 4.55 -10.44 1.97
CA THR A 152 4.50 -8.99 2.19
C THR A 152 4.54 -8.25 0.84
N SER A 153 3.92 -7.08 0.78
CA SER A 153 3.84 -6.29 -0.46
C SER A 153 5.13 -5.60 -0.87
N GLY A 154 6.28 -5.93 -0.28
CA GLY A 154 7.62 -5.36 -0.47
C GLY A 154 7.67 -4.16 -1.42
N THR A 155 7.69 -2.94 -0.90
CA THR A 155 7.77 -1.72 -1.73
C THR A 155 9.19 -1.47 -2.24
N GLU A 156 10.21 -2.09 -1.61
CA GLU A 156 11.64 -1.83 -1.87
C GLU A 156 12.49 -3.11 -2.04
N GLY A 157 11.91 -4.30 -1.83
CA GLY A 157 12.66 -5.57 -1.87
C GLY A 157 11.84 -6.77 -2.28
N SER A 158 12.44 -7.96 -2.20
CA SER A 158 11.74 -9.23 -2.42
C SER A 158 10.65 -9.42 -1.38
N ALA A 159 9.44 -9.81 -1.81
CA ALA A 159 8.33 -10.10 -0.92
C ALA A 159 8.70 -11.23 0.05
N ARG A 160 8.56 -11.00 1.38
CA ARG A 160 8.90 -11.99 2.40
C ARG A 160 7.67 -12.82 2.79
N PRO A 161 7.80 -14.14 2.90
CA PRO A 161 6.71 -15.02 3.31
C PRO A 161 6.51 -14.97 4.83
N VAL A 162 5.30 -14.64 5.27
CA VAL A 162 4.87 -14.55 6.67
C VAL A 162 3.90 -15.67 6.98
N VAL A 163 4.19 -16.45 8.01
CA VAL A 163 3.39 -17.59 8.46
C VAL A 163 2.45 -17.16 9.58
N ALA A 164 1.16 -17.50 9.42
CA ALA A 164 0.16 -17.38 10.47
C ALA A 164 -0.34 -18.77 10.92
N THR A 165 -0.62 -18.94 12.23
CA THR A 165 -1.29 -20.12 12.78
C THR A 165 -2.81 -19.98 12.71
N HIS A 166 -3.55 -21.07 12.88
CA HIS A 166 -5.01 -21.00 13.01
C HIS A 166 -5.42 -20.07 14.16
N GLY A 167 -4.77 -20.20 15.33
CA GLY A 167 -5.05 -19.35 16.48
C GLY A 167 -4.73 -17.86 16.25
N ASN A 168 -3.75 -17.53 15.36
CA ASN A 168 -3.53 -16.14 14.93
C ASN A 168 -4.70 -15.66 14.07
N LEU A 169 -5.09 -16.44 13.06
CA LEU A 169 -6.13 -16.07 12.11
C LEU A 169 -7.51 -15.93 12.77
N THR A 170 -7.84 -16.82 13.71
CA THR A 170 -9.16 -16.84 14.38
C THR A 170 -9.25 -15.91 15.58
N HIS A 171 -8.15 -15.23 15.94
CA HIS A 171 -8.16 -14.31 17.09
C HIS A 171 -9.12 -13.14 16.87
N GLY A 172 -10.07 -12.96 17.79
CA GLY A 172 -11.10 -11.92 17.70
C GLY A 172 -12.27 -12.24 16.78
N HIS A 173 -12.26 -13.40 16.13
CA HIS A 173 -13.39 -13.91 15.35
C HIS A 173 -14.28 -14.80 16.22
N ASP A 174 -15.60 -14.53 16.21
CA ASP A 174 -16.61 -15.27 16.98
C ASP A 174 -17.82 -15.54 16.07
N ALA A 175 -18.05 -16.80 15.76
CA ALA A 175 -19.17 -17.25 14.93
C ALA A 175 -20.48 -17.45 15.74
N THR A 176 -20.45 -17.24 17.05
CA THR A 176 -21.60 -17.46 17.95
C THR A 176 -22.76 -16.51 17.60
N PRO A 177 -23.99 -17.01 17.45
CA PRO A 177 -25.16 -16.15 17.26
C PRO A 177 -25.24 -15.02 18.30
N GLY A 178 -25.58 -13.80 17.84
CA GLY A 178 -25.66 -12.60 18.68
C GLY A 178 -24.31 -11.95 19.03
N ARG A 179 -23.17 -12.57 18.63
CA ARG A 179 -21.83 -11.98 18.76
C ARG A 179 -21.17 -11.71 17.41
N ARG A 180 -21.85 -12.04 16.33
CA ARG A 180 -21.37 -11.86 14.98
C ARG A 180 -21.24 -10.37 14.65
N GLN A 181 -20.17 -10.03 13.95
CA GLN A 181 -19.87 -8.64 13.58
C GLN A 181 -20.80 -8.16 12.47
N LEU A 182 -20.84 -6.85 12.26
CA LEU A 182 -21.52 -6.15 11.17
C LEU A 182 -23.06 -6.39 11.10
N ALA A 183 -23.72 -6.77 12.19
CA ALA A 183 -25.16 -7.03 12.24
C ALA A 183 -26.03 -5.80 11.86
N HIS A 184 -25.44 -4.61 11.80
CA HIS A 184 -26.09 -3.39 11.30
C HIS A 184 -26.19 -3.33 9.77
N SER A 185 -25.49 -4.19 9.05
CA SER A 185 -25.41 -4.21 7.60
C SER A 185 -26.20 -5.38 7.02
N ARG A 186 -26.79 -5.17 5.83
CA ARG A 186 -27.40 -6.26 5.06
C ARG A 186 -26.35 -7.06 4.29
N HIS A 187 -25.36 -6.34 3.73
CA HIS A 187 -24.17 -6.89 3.10
C HIS A 187 -22.97 -6.04 3.50
N PHE A 188 -21.77 -6.65 3.49
CA PHE A 188 -20.54 -5.87 3.44
C PHE A 188 -19.81 -6.14 2.12
N LEU A 189 -19.20 -5.11 1.56
CA LEU A 189 -18.56 -5.15 0.24
C LEU A 189 -17.06 -4.91 0.35
N HIS A 190 -16.30 -5.66 -0.44
CA HIS A 190 -14.89 -5.40 -0.70
C HIS A 190 -14.46 -5.85 -2.11
N ALA A 191 -13.33 -5.30 -2.58
CA ALA A 191 -12.68 -5.64 -3.85
C ALA A 191 -11.18 -5.92 -3.66
N PHE A 192 -10.81 -6.56 -2.53
CA PHE A 192 -9.40 -6.81 -2.23
C PHE A 192 -8.86 -8.03 -2.99
N PRO A 193 -7.65 -7.92 -3.60
CA PRO A 193 -7.01 -9.03 -4.32
C PRO A 193 -6.72 -10.21 -3.39
N LEU A 194 -6.98 -11.43 -3.87
CA LEU A 194 -6.94 -12.69 -3.11
C LEU A 194 -5.62 -12.96 -2.37
N GLY A 195 -4.48 -12.58 -2.95
CA GLY A 195 -3.15 -12.75 -2.34
C GLY A 195 -2.80 -11.76 -1.23
N THR A 196 -3.74 -10.89 -0.81
CA THR A 196 -3.46 -9.84 0.19
C THR A 196 -3.96 -10.22 1.59
N ASN A 197 -3.32 -9.67 2.63
CA ASN A 197 -3.79 -9.84 4.00
C ASN A 197 -5.19 -9.24 4.22
N ALA A 198 -5.55 -8.19 3.49
CA ALA A 198 -6.88 -7.59 3.54
C ALA A 198 -7.96 -8.57 3.06
N ALA A 199 -7.75 -9.22 1.89
CA ALA A 199 -8.66 -10.24 1.38
C ALA A 199 -8.84 -11.41 2.35
N GLN A 200 -7.74 -11.88 2.97
CA GLN A 200 -7.80 -12.96 3.95
C GLN A 200 -8.57 -12.54 5.20
N THR A 201 -8.45 -11.30 5.63
CA THR A 201 -9.26 -10.74 6.72
C THR A 201 -10.74 -10.73 6.35
N MET A 202 -11.08 -10.37 5.10
CA MET A 202 -12.48 -10.38 4.63
C MET A 202 -13.04 -11.79 4.52
N LEU A 203 -12.25 -12.78 4.10
CA LEU A 203 -12.67 -14.18 4.11
C LEU A 203 -13.05 -14.65 5.53
N LEU A 204 -12.21 -14.33 6.51
CA LEU A 204 -12.47 -14.66 7.92
C LEU A 204 -13.65 -13.85 8.49
N THR A 205 -13.80 -12.59 8.06
CA THR A 205 -14.98 -11.79 8.39
C THR A 205 -16.25 -12.43 7.81
N GLY A 206 -16.22 -12.90 6.56
CA GLY A 206 -17.33 -13.63 5.93
C GLY A 206 -17.75 -14.88 6.73
N LEU A 207 -16.80 -15.58 7.35
CA LEU A 207 -17.11 -16.71 8.22
C LEU A 207 -17.82 -16.31 9.52
N THR A 208 -17.59 -15.11 10.03
CA THR A 208 -18.00 -14.72 11.38
C THR A 208 -18.92 -13.51 11.46
N ALA A 209 -19.11 -12.80 10.35
CA ALA A 209 -20.07 -11.70 10.27
C ALA A 209 -21.52 -12.21 10.19
N GLU A 210 -22.47 -11.36 10.58
CA GLU A 210 -23.90 -11.63 10.38
C GLU A 210 -24.29 -11.52 8.89
N PRO A 211 -23.91 -10.43 8.16
CA PRO A 211 -24.23 -10.27 6.76
C PRO A 211 -23.30 -11.08 5.84
N ALA A 212 -23.81 -11.37 4.64
CA ALA A 212 -23.00 -11.94 3.57
C ALA A 212 -21.94 -10.95 3.06
N ALA A 213 -20.80 -11.46 2.60
CA ALA A 213 -19.81 -10.69 1.89
C ALA A 213 -20.19 -10.57 0.41
N LEU A 214 -20.39 -9.36 -0.08
CA LEU A 214 -20.49 -9.05 -1.50
C LEU A 214 -19.06 -8.84 -2.03
N VAL A 215 -18.58 -9.81 -2.79
CA VAL A 215 -17.19 -9.81 -3.27
C VAL A 215 -17.12 -9.32 -4.72
N MET A 216 -16.36 -8.24 -4.91
CA MET A 216 -16.13 -7.66 -6.23
C MET A 216 -14.83 -8.21 -6.82
N PRO A 217 -14.81 -8.65 -8.10
CA PRO A 217 -13.60 -9.15 -8.75
C PRO A 217 -12.49 -8.09 -8.86
N ARG A 218 -12.90 -6.84 -8.98
CA ARG A 218 -12.01 -5.67 -9.04
C ARG A 218 -12.73 -4.47 -8.45
N PHE A 219 -11.98 -3.46 -8.10
CA PHE A 219 -12.55 -2.17 -7.79
C PHE A 219 -12.81 -1.41 -9.11
N ASP A 220 -14.03 -0.97 -9.27
CA ASP A 220 -14.49 -0.01 -10.27
C ASP A 220 -15.58 0.81 -9.59
N ALA A 221 -15.44 2.13 -9.58
CA ALA A 221 -16.31 2.99 -8.77
C ALA A 221 -17.77 2.91 -9.20
N ALA A 222 -18.04 2.80 -10.51
CA ALA A 222 -19.40 2.72 -11.05
C ALA A 222 -20.06 1.35 -10.73
N GLU A 223 -19.29 0.24 -10.87
CA GLU A 223 -19.76 -1.10 -10.50
C GLU A 223 -20.02 -1.18 -8.98
N VAL A 224 -19.13 -0.61 -8.16
CA VAL A 224 -19.29 -0.56 -6.69
C VAL A 224 -20.51 0.29 -6.31
N GLY A 225 -20.68 1.48 -6.90
CA GLY A 225 -21.84 2.33 -6.66
C GLY A 225 -23.15 1.63 -6.98
N ALA A 226 -23.24 0.95 -8.14
CA ALA A 226 -24.40 0.15 -8.54
C ALA A 226 -24.67 -0.99 -7.55
N ALA A 227 -23.64 -1.73 -7.16
CA ALA A 227 -23.79 -2.84 -6.22
C ALA A 227 -24.23 -2.37 -4.82
N VAL A 228 -23.74 -1.21 -4.34
CA VAL A 228 -24.17 -0.63 -3.07
C VAL A 228 -25.67 -0.33 -3.09
N GLU A 229 -26.16 0.30 -4.16
CA GLU A 229 -27.58 0.64 -4.33
C GLU A 229 -28.45 -0.61 -4.43
N GLU A 230 -28.10 -1.56 -5.31
CA GLU A 230 -28.84 -2.78 -5.58
C GLU A 230 -28.93 -3.70 -4.37
N PHE A 231 -27.78 -3.99 -3.75
CA PHE A 231 -27.68 -4.94 -2.62
C PHE A 231 -27.89 -4.28 -1.25
N ARG A 232 -28.13 -2.96 -1.21
CA ARG A 232 -28.30 -2.19 0.05
C ARG A 232 -27.12 -2.44 1.00
N VAL A 233 -25.90 -2.31 0.50
CA VAL A 233 -24.68 -2.54 1.25
C VAL A 233 -24.58 -1.58 2.42
N GLY A 234 -24.40 -2.11 3.64
CA GLY A 234 -24.28 -1.26 4.84
C GLY A 234 -22.82 -0.97 5.24
N THR A 235 -21.89 -1.82 4.80
CA THR A 235 -20.46 -1.66 5.14
C THR A 235 -19.59 -1.76 3.89
N LEU A 236 -18.73 -0.77 3.65
CA LEU A 236 -17.71 -0.78 2.61
C LEU A 236 -16.33 -0.97 3.22
N PHE A 237 -15.53 -1.90 2.68
CA PHE A 237 -14.11 -2.01 3.00
C PHE A 237 -13.26 -1.62 1.80
N LEU A 238 -12.41 -0.60 1.98
CA LEU A 238 -11.64 0.04 0.92
C LEU A 238 -10.16 0.18 1.31
N VAL A 239 -9.28 0.32 0.30
CA VAL A 239 -7.99 0.97 0.52
C VAL A 239 -8.12 2.47 0.22
N PRO A 240 -7.24 3.35 0.71
CA PRO A 240 -7.35 4.80 0.49
C PRO A 240 -7.42 5.21 -0.99
N ALA A 241 -6.75 4.45 -1.88
CA ALA A 241 -6.83 4.69 -3.32
C ALA A 241 -8.24 4.45 -3.89
N MET A 242 -8.91 3.35 -3.48
CA MET A 242 -10.29 3.04 -3.86
C MET A 242 -11.27 4.10 -3.33
N ALA A 243 -11.06 4.55 -2.08
CA ALA A 243 -11.86 5.60 -1.48
C ALA A 243 -11.78 6.92 -2.27
N ARG A 244 -10.58 7.26 -2.74
CA ARG A 244 -10.36 8.44 -3.59
C ARG A 244 -11.04 8.29 -4.95
N GLU A 245 -10.86 7.15 -5.61
CA GLU A 245 -11.48 6.86 -6.90
C GLU A 245 -13.01 6.96 -6.81
N LEU A 246 -13.61 6.44 -5.73
CA LEU A 246 -15.05 6.53 -5.48
C LEU A 246 -15.50 8.00 -5.30
N LEU A 247 -14.73 8.82 -4.57
CA LEU A 247 -14.99 10.26 -4.43
C LEU A 247 -14.90 11.00 -5.77
N ASP A 248 -13.89 10.68 -6.58
CA ASP A 248 -13.61 11.35 -7.85
C ASP A 248 -14.59 10.94 -8.98
N SER A 249 -15.21 9.77 -8.88
CA SER A 249 -16.12 9.22 -9.91
C SER A 249 -17.47 9.95 -10.02
N GLY A 250 -17.87 10.63 -8.95
CA GLY A 250 -19.21 11.23 -8.86
C GLY A 250 -20.34 10.26 -8.45
N GLU A 251 -20.03 8.95 -8.30
CA GLU A 251 -21.03 7.92 -7.93
C GLU A 251 -21.69 8.20 -6.57
N LEU A 252 -20.95 8.82 -5.64
CA LEU A 252 -21.47 9.20 -4.32
C LEU A 252 -22.63 10.23 -4.38
N HIS A 253 -22.76 10.94 -5.51
CA HIS A 253 -23.81 11.96 -5.71
C HIS A 253 -24.92 11.49 -6.66
N SER A 254 -24.64 10.51 -7.53
CA SER A 254 -25.55 10.06 -8.57
C SER A 254 -26.41 8.86 -8.18
N ARG A 255 -26.04 8.15 -7.07
CA ARG A 255 -26.71 6.93 -6.61
C ARG A 255 -27.23 7.03 -5.18
N ASP A 256 -28.19 6.18 -4.83
CA ASP A 256 -28.64 6.01 -3.44
C ASP A 256 -27.67 5.15 -2.64
N LEU A 257 -26.72 5.79 -1.98
CA LEU A 257 -25.77 5.14 -1.05
C LEU A 257 -26.19 5.33 0.42
N SER A 258 -27.42 5.71 0.70
CA SER A 258 -27.94 5.95 2.07
C SER A 258 -27.91 4.71 2.98
N SER A 259 -27.78 3.50 2.40
CA SER A 259 -27.61 2.27 3.16
C SER A 259 -26.25 2.15 3.82
N VAL A 260 -25.22 2.88 3.35
CA VAL A 260 -23.86 2.80 3.89
C VAL A 260 -23.79 3.47 5.25
N VAL A 261 -23.52 2.70 6.29
CA VAL A 261 -23.38 3.17 7.68
C VAL A 261 -21.97 3.02 8.23
N LEU A 262 -21.11 2.28 7.51
CA LEU A 262 -19.71 2.08 7.88
C LEU A 262 -18.82 2.04 6.64
N VAL A 263 -17.75 2.83 6.64
CA VAL A 263 -16.64 2.71 5.69
C VAL A 263 -15.38 2.37 6.47
N GLY A 264 -14.87 1.17 6.29
CA GLY A 264 -13.60 0.71 6.87
C GLY A 264 -12.46 0.85 5.86
N THR A 265 -11.40 1.55 6.20
CA THR A 265 -10.20 1.64 5.36
C THR A 265 -9.02 0.91 5.97
N THR A 266 -8.20 0.30 5.12
CA THR A 266 -7.01 -0.47 5.53
C THR A 266 -5.98 -0.49 4.40
N GLY A 267 -4.80 -1.04 4.69
CA GLY A 267 -3.75 -1.31 3.70
C GLY A 267 -2.76 -0.16 3.50
N ASP A 268 -3.18 1.07 3.71
CA ASP A 268 -2.35 2.27 3.68
C ASP A 268 -2.92 3.32 4.63
N VAL A 269 -2.22 4.44 4.82
CA VAL A 269 -2.71 5.57 5.63
C VAL A 269 -3.83 6.29 4.89
N LEU A 270 -4.98 6.43 5.53
CA LEU A 270 -6.08 7.24 5.01
C LEU A 270 -5.76 8.73 5.21
N PRO A 271 -5.56 9.52 4.15
CA PRO A 271 -5.34 10.95 4.29
C PRO A 271 -6.56 11.65 4.92
N GLY A 272 -6.32 12.57 5.85
CA GLY A 272 -7.39 13.29 6.54
C GLY A 272 -8.33 14.06 5.61
N SER A 273 -7.83 14.55 4.47
CA SER A 273 -8.66 15.17 3.42
C SER A 273 -9.63 14.19 2.78
N VAL A 274 -9.19 12.95 2.51
CA VAL A 274 -10.03 11.88 1.95
C VAL A 274 -11.07 11.42 2.97
N ALA A 275 -10.66 11.26 4.24
CA ALA A 275 -11.58 10.88 5.32
C ALA A 275 -12.69 11.91 5.52
N ARG A 276 -12.36 13.20 5.46
CA ARG A 276 -13.31 14.30 5.53
C ARG A 276 -14.29 14.29 4.36
N ALA A 277 -13.76 14.17 3.14
CA ALA A 277 -14.60 14.13 1.95
C ALA A 277 -15.57 12.93 1.95
N LEU A 278 -15.12 11.75 2.43
CA LEU A 278 -16.02 10.60 2.63
C LEU A 278 -17.11 10.89 3.67
N ALA A 279 -16.76 11.52 4.80
CA ALA A 279 -17.73 11.86 5.85
C ALA A 279 -18.76 12.89 5.38
N GLU A 280 -18.36 13.82 4.51
CA GLU A 280 -19.27 14.80 3.90
C GLU A 280 -20.19 14.13 2.85
N ALA A 281 -19.65 13.24 2.02
CA ALA A 281 -20.40 12.57 0.97
C ALA A 281 -21.32 11.45 1.50
N LEU A 282 -20.97 10.82 2.62
CA LEU A 282 -21.70 9.73 3.27
C LEU A 282 -22.05 10.11 4.72
N PRO A 283 -23.00 11.02 4.93
CA PRO A 283 -23.24 11.64 6.25
C PRO A 283 -23.78 10.66 7.31
N TYR A 284 -24.29 9.51 6.90
CA TYR A 284 -24.75 8.44 7.80
C TYR A 284 -23.68 7.40 8.11
N ALA A 285 -22.52 7.46 7.43
CA ALA A 285 -21.48 6.49 7.58
C ALA A 285 -20.43 6.91 8.63
N THR A 286 -20.07 5.97 9.49
CA THR A 286 -18.88 6.09 10.32
C THR A 286 -17.66 5.74 9.48
N ILE A 287 -16.70 6.66 9.35
CA ILE A 287 -15.46 6.42 8.63
C ILE A 287 -14.42 5.90 9.62
N VAL A 288 -13.89 4.71 9.37
CA VAL A 288 -12.94 4.02 10.25
C VAL A 288 -11.66 3.71 9.49
N ASN A 289 -10.53 4.20 9.99
CA ASN A 289 -9.22 3.80 9.51
C ASN A 289 -8.63 2.69 10.40
N THR A 290 -8.05 1.66 9.78
CA THR A 290 -7.37 0.57 10.47
C THR A 290 -5.92 0.50 10.00
N TYR A 291 -4.98 0.74 10.93
CA TYR A 291 -3.56 0.59 10.67
C TYR A 291 -3.06 -0.74 11.24
N SER A 292 -2.36 -1.51 10.41
CA SER A 292 -1.71 -2.78 10.73
C SER A 292 -0.61 -3.08 9.69
N SER A 293 0.15 -4.13 9.90
CA SER A 293 1.04 -4.73 8.89
C SER A 293 0.74 -6.21 8.73
N THR A 294 1.23 -6.80 7.62
CA THR A 294 1.09 -8.26 7.40
C THR A 294 1.73 -9.06 8.53
N GLU A 295 2.86 -8.60 9.04
CA GLU A 295 3.61 -9.23 10.13
C GLU A 295 2.88 -9.13 11.46
N ALA A 296 2.23 -8.02 11.70
CA ALA A 296 1.60 -7.72 12.99
C ALA A 296 0.18 -8.29 13.13
N ALA A 297 -0.51 -8.54 12.01
CA ALA A 297 -1.90 -8.97 12.08
C ALA A 297 -2.11 -10.19 13.01
N PRO A 298 -3.17 -10.21 13.81
CA PRO A 298 -4.33 -9.32 13.82
C PRO A 298 -4.16 -8.05 14.69
N ALA A 299 -2.95 -7.75 15.19
CA ALA A 299 -2.70 -6.52 15.91
C ALA A 299 -2.98 -5.31 15.00
N ARG A 300 -3.68 -4.33 15.51
CA ARG A 300 -4.07 -3.13 14.76
C ARG A 300 -4.34 -1.96 15.68
N THR A 301 -4.26 -0.76 15.13
CA THR A 301 -4.92 0.41 15.70
C THR A 301 -6.18 0.72 14.89
N THR A 302 -7.13 1.38 15.50
CA THR A 302 -8.37 1.77 14.85
C THR A 302 -8.67 3.23 15.19
N MET A 303 -9.02 4.01 14.18
CA MET A 303 -9.42 5.40 14.30
C MET A 303 -10.80 5.59 13.66
N VAL A 304 -11.77 6.01 14.44
CA VAL A 304 -12.95 6.66 13.90
C VAL A 304 -12.52 8.08 13.52
N PHE A 305 -12.79 8.49 12.30
CA PHE A 305 -12.39 9.80 11.80
C PHE A 305 -12.85 10.93 12.75
N ASP A 306 -11.91 11.74 13.15
CA ASP A 306 -12.12 12.95 13.96
C ASP A 306 -11.41 14.12 13.27
N SER A 307 -12.16 15.13 12.87
CA SER A 307 -11.62 16.30 12.17
C SER A 307 -10.60 17.09 12.99
N ARG A 308 -10.58 16.91 14.32
CA ARG A 308 -9.58 17.50 15.22
C ARG A 308 -8.23 16.76 15.17
N ARG A 309 -8.21 15.53 14.64
CA ARG A 309 -7.03 14.66 14.54
C ARG A 309 -6.97 13.99 13.16
N PRO A 310 -6.90 14.79 12.09
CA PRO A 310 -7.03 14.27 10.72
C PRO A 310 -5.93 13.26 10.36
N ASP A 311 -4.75 13.36 10.99
CA ASP A 311 -3.57 12.54 10.66
C ASP A 311 -3.31 11.40 11.65
N ALA A 312 -4.17 11.22 12.65
CA ALA A 312 -4.05 10.10 13.58
C ALA A 312 -4.49 8.80 12.92
N VAL A 313 -3.71 7.73 13.13
CA VAL A 313 -4.04 6.40 12.61
C VAL A 313 -4.65 5.47 13.66
N GLY A 314 -4.96 6.00 14.84
CA GLY A 314 -5.78 5.36 15.85
C GLY A 314 -5.09 5.06 17.15
N ARG A 315 -5.84 4.39 18.01
CA ARG A 315 -5.41 3.89 19.31
C ARG A 315 -5.37 2.38 19.30
N GLY A 316 -4.51 1.83 20.15
CA GLY A 316 -4.37 0.40 20.31
C GLY A 316 -3.23 0.07 21.25
N ARG A 317 -2.81 -1.18 21.23
CA ARG A 317 -1.62 -1.60 21.95
C ARG A 317 -0.39 -1.21 21.12
N VAL A 318 0.08 0.03 21.34
CA VAL A 318 1.21 0.66 20.62
C VAL A 318 2.28 1.05 21.62
N ARG A 319 3.54 0.93 21.21
CA ARG A 319 4.69 1.55 21.88
C ARG A 319 5.63 2.14 20.84
N ILE A 320 6.35 3.19 21.23
CA ILE A 320 7.34 3.84 20.39
C ILE A 320 8.71 3.67 21.05
N THR A 321 9.73 3.26 20.29
CA THR A 321 11.07 3.02 20.86
C THR A 321 12.16 3.74 20.06
N ASP A 322 13.28 4.00 20.75
CA ASP A 322 14.53 4.40 20.13
C ASP A 322 15.23 3.20 19.42
N ASP A 323 16.39 3.46 18.81
CA ASP A 323 17.19 2.44 18.13
C ASP A 323 17.72 1.36 19.09
N ALA A 324 17.84 1.68 20.39
CA ALA A 324 18.22 0.72 21.42
C ALA A 324 17.05 -0.13 21.93
N GLY A 325 15.84 0.11 21.44
CA GLY A 325 14.59 -0.58 21.83
C GLY A 325 13.99 -0.09 23.16
N ARG A 326 14.41 1.05 23.69
CA ARG A 326 13.84 1.69 24.89
C ARG A 326 12.67 2.56 24.49
N GLU A 327 11.60 2.54 25.27
CA GLU A 327 10.44 3.42 25.02
C GLU A 327 10.85 4.90 25.11
N VAL A 328 10.37 5.70 24.16
CA VAL A 328 10.60 7.15 24.14
C VAL A 328 9.44 7.89 24.80
N PRO A 329 9.65 9.12 25.31
CA PRO A 329 8.60 9.98 25.83
C PRO A 329 7.50 10.24 24.80
N THR A 330 6.29 10.53 25.31
CA THR A 330 5.16 10.97 24.49
C THR A 330 5.54 12.20 23.65
N GLY A 331 5.14 12.21 22.40
CA GLY A 331 5.47 13.26 21.43
C GLY A 331 6.77 13.03 20.67
N GLU A 332 7.69 12.19 21.17
CA GLU A 332 8.93 11.88 20.47
C GLU A 332 8.71 10.80 19.36
N VAL A 333 9.42 10.98 18.23
CA VAL A 333 9.35 10.08 17.08
C VAL A 333 10.35 8.94 17.24
N GLY A 334 9.85 7.70 17.16
CA GLY A 334 10.64 6.50 17.21
C GLY A 334 10.08 5.38 16.34
N HIS A 335 10.55 4.16 16.56
CA HIS A 335 10.06 2.96 15.88
C HIS A 335 8.71 2.53 16.42
N VAL A 336 7.76 2.32 15.53
CA VAL A 336 6.40 1.90 15.88
C VAL A 336 6.35 0.39 16.09
N TRP A 337 5.87 -0.01 17.26
CA TRP A 337 5.54 -1.39 17.59
C TRP A 337 4.06 -1.52 17.90
N ILE A 338 3.42 -2.57 17.37
CA ILE A 338 2.04 -2.90 17.71
C ILE A 338 1.98 -4.29 18.33
N GLY A 339 1.15 -4.43 19.36
CA GLY A 339 1.03 -5.65 20.16
C GLY A 339 -0.33 -6.31 20.00
N SER A 340 -0.35 -7.65 20.15
CA SER A 340 -1.56 -8.45 20.19
C SER A 340 -1.47 -9.51 21.30
N ALA A 341 -2.62 -9.96 21.78
CA ALA A 341 -2.73 -11.18 22.57
C ALA A 341 -2.85 -12.44 21.71
N ALA A 342 -2.95 -12.29 20.38
CA ALA A 342 -2.92 -13.39 19.43
C ALA A 342 -1.54 -14.06 19.40
N PRO A 343 -1.45 -15.35 19.06
CA PRO A 343 -0.19 -15.96 18.70
C PRO A 343 0.52 -15.14 17.62
N PRO A 344 1.83 -14.82 17.76
CA PRO A 344 2.53 -14.00 16.80
C PRO A 344 2.71 -14.71 15.47
N ARG A 345 2.75 -13.92 14.38
CA ARG A 345 3.24 -14.38 13.08
C ARG A 345 4.76 -14.51 13.11
N ARG A 346 5.32 -15.15 12.09
CA ARG A 346 6.77 -15.29 11.92
C ARG A 346 7.14 -15.33 10.44
N TYR A 347 8.36 -15.01 10.12
CA TYR A 347 8.88 -15.27 8.78
C TYR A 347 9.10 -16.77 8.55
N LEU A 348 8.90 -17.24 7.32
CA LEU A 348 9.02 -18.65 6.96
C LEU A 348 10.46 -19.18 7.09
N ASP A 349 11.44 -18.33 6.80
CA ASP A 349 12.88 -18.63 6.91
C ASP A 349 13.38 -18.69 8.35
N GLY A 350 12.54 -18.39 9.33
CA GLY A 350 12.92 -18.36 10.74
C GLY A 350 13.88 -17.23 11.12
N GLY A 351 14.23 -16.36 10.17
CA GLY A 351 15.12 -15.23 10.40
C GLY A 351 14.54 -14.24 11.40
N ASP A 352 15.16 -14.12 12.59
CA ASP A 352 14.84 -13.04 13.53
C ASP A 352 15.50 -11.76 13.04
N THR A 353 14.71 -10.86 12.52
CA THR A 353 15.15 -9.52 12.09
C THR A 353 14.92 -8.46 13.16
N GLY A 354 14.63 -8.86 14.41
CA GLY A 354 14.16 -7.96 15.45
C GLY A 354 12.73 -7.44 15.22
N THR A 355 12.02 -8.04 14.26
CA THR A 355 10.63 -7.69 13.94
C THR A 355 9.64 -8.19 15.00
N PHE A 356 9.87 -9.38 15.55
CA PHE A 356 8.99 -10.01 16.52
C PHE A 356 9.67 -10.13 17.88
N ARG A 357 9.08 -9.54 18.93
CA ARG A 357 9.62 -9.60 20.28
C ARG A 357 8.50 -9.55 21.32
N ASP A 358 8.42 -10.55 22.19
CA ASP A 358 7.54 -10.57 23.39
C ASP A 358 6.07 -10.19 23.13
N GLY A 359 5.49 -10.68 22.03
CA GLY A 359 4.12 -10.37 21.62
C GLY A 359 3.94 -8.98 20.99
N TRP A 360 5.03 -8.33 20.63
CA TRP A 360 5.08 -7.10 19.87
C TRP A 360 5.67 -7.33 18.49
N THR A 361 5.20 -6.55 17.52
CA THR A 361 5.73 -6.55 16.16
C THR A 361 6.17 -5.15 15.78
N ARG A 362 7.42 -5.00 15.36
CA ARG A 362 7.95 -3.77 14.76
C ARG A 362 7.40 -3.66 13.34
N THR A 363 6.73 -2.56 13.06
CA THR A 363 6.02 -2.37 11.78
C THR A 363 6.94 -1.92 10.63
N GLY A 364 8.14 -1.41 10.97
CA GLY A 364 9.03 -0.73 10.04
C GLY A 364 8.64 0.72 9.79
N ASP A 365 7.57 1.19 10.41
CA ASP A 365 7.18 2.60 10.36
C ASP A 365 7.76 3.36 11.56
N ARG A 366 7.93 4.66 11.38
CA ARG A 366 8.25 5.62 12.46
C ARG A 366 7.01 6.41 12.80
N GLY A 367 6.89 6.79 14.07
CA GLY A 367 5.75 7.56 14.55
C GLY A 367 5.92 8.01 15.98
N ARG A 368 4.93 8.69 16.49
CA ARG A 368 4.83 9.17 17.88
C ARG A 368 3.43 8.93 18.43
N LEU A 369 3.33 8.85 19.73
CA LEU A 369 2.04 8.93 20.42
C LEU A 369 1.82 10.38 20.87
N ASP A 370 0.59 10.88 20.74
CA ASP A 370 0.18 12.13 21.37
C ASP A 370 -0.21 11.92 22.85
N ASP A 371 -0.50 13.00 23.56
CA ASP A 371 -0.84 12.98 25.00
C ASP A 371 -2.13 12.16 25.29
N GLU A 372 -2.96 11.92 24.29
CA GLU A 372 -4.16 11.11 24.40
C GLU A 372 -3.95 9.66 23.96
N GLY A 373 -2.73 9.29 23.55
CA GLY A 373 -2.32 7.94 23.13
C GLY A 373 -2.73 7.58 21.71
N TYR A 374 -3.00 8.55 20.84
CA TYR A 374 -3.18 8.30 19.42
C TYR A 374 -1.84 8.22 18.71
N LEU A 375 -1.73 7.25 17.81
CA LEU A 375 -0.56 7.08 16.95
C LEU A 375 -0.63 8.05 15.76
N HIS A 376 0.46 8.77 15.55
CA HIS A 376 0.74 9.58 14.37
C HIS A 376 1.97 9.02 13.67
N LEU A 377 1.85 8.70 12.38
CA LEU A 377 2.97 8.20 11.60
C LEU A 377 3.85 9.36 11.11
N ALA A 378 5.15 9.09 11.00
CA ALA A 378 6.18 10.04 10.54
C ALA A 378 6.98 9.52 9.34
N GLY A 379 6.63 8.33 8.81
CA GLY A 379 7.27 7.71 7.66
C GLY A 379 7.71 6.28 7.91
N ARG A 380 8.62 5.78 7.05
CA ARG A 380 9.21 4.45 7.16
C ARG A 380 10.72 4.51 7.35
N ASP A 381 11.27 3.56 8.09
CA ASP A 381 12.72 3.43 8.27
C ASP A 381 13.45 3.26 6.92
N SER A 382 12.87 2.48 6.01
CA SER A 382 13.46 2.13 4.70
C SER A 382 13.29 3.18 3.61
N SER A 383 12.44 4.18 3.81
CA SER A 383 12.10 5.18 2.77
C SER A 383 12.75 6.54 2.99
N THR A 384 13.71 6.62 3.90
CA THR A 384 14.39 7.86 4.24
C THR A 384 15.31 8.32 3.11
N ILE A 385 15.24 9.60 2.73
CA ILE A 385 16.10 10.23 1.71
C ILE A 385 17.25 10.95 2.41
N HIS A 386 18.49 10.64 2.02
CA HIS A 386 19.69 11.24 2.59
C HIS A 386 20.25 12.33 1.65
N THR A 387 19.94 13.57 1.94
CA THR A 387 20.28 14.72 1.09
C THR A 387 21.19 15.71 1.80
N GLY A 388 22.45 15.86 1.34
CA GLY A 388 23.39 16.85 1.86
C GLY A 388 23.64 16.75 3.37
N GLY A 389 23.63 15.54 3.95
CA GLY A 389 23.79 15.32 5.38
C GLY A 389 22.50 15.49 6.20
N THR A 390 21.37 15.81 5.55
CA THR A 390 20.04 15.92 6.17
C THR A 390 19.21 14.69 5.81
N THR A 391 18.37 14.26 6.75
CA THR A 391 17.44 13.15 6.56
C THR A 391 16.05 13.70 6.26
N VAL A 392 15.47 13.32 5.12
CA VAL A 392 14.14 13.74 4.68
C VAL A 392 13.20 12.54 4.66
N SER A 393 12.04 12.69 5.27
CA SER A 393 10.96 11.70 5.21
C SER A 393 10.08 11.95 3.98
N PRO A 394 9.98 11.03 3.01
CA PRO A 394 9.03 11.12 1.91
C PRO A 394 7.60 11.36 2.40
N PHE A 395 7.21 10.71 3.48
CA PHE A 395 5.88 10.85 4.08
C PHE A 395 5.56 12.30 4.47
N THR A 396 6.50 13.00 5.12
CA THR A 396 6.32 14.42 5.49
C THR A 396 6.11 15.30 4.26
N VAL A 397 6.92 15.06 3.22
CA VAL A 397 6.81 15.80 1.96
C VAL A 397 5.48 15.51 1.26
N GLU A 398 5.07 14.25 1.22
CA GLU A 398 3.78 13.83 0.65
C GLU A 398 2.59 14.43 1.39
N GLN A 399 2.64 14.52 2.71
CA GLN A 399 1.59 15.18 3.49
C GLN A 399 1.45 16.65 3.09
N ALA A 400 2.56 17.37 3.01
CA ALA A 400 2.54 18.78 2.59
C ALA A 400 2.04 18.96 1.15
N LEU A 401 2.42 18.04 0.23
CA LEU A 401 1.94 18.05 -1.15
C LEU A 401 0.41 17.83 -1.24
N ARG A 402 -0.14 16.92 -0.42
CA ARG A 402 -1.58 16.62 -0.39
C ARG A 402 -2.45 17.76 0.13
N GLU A 403 -1.87 18.73 0.83
CA GLU A 403 -2.59 19.94 1.26
C GLU A 403 -2.81 20.93 0.11
N HIS A 404 -2.07 20.80 -0.99
CA HIS A 404 -2.24 21.68 -2.13
C HIS A 404 -3.55 21.38 -2.87
N PRO A 405 -4.43 22.38 -3.14
CA PRO A 405 -5.77 22.17 -3.67
C PRO A 405 -5.82 21.47 -5.04
N ASP A 406 -4.79 21.65 -5.86
CA ASP A 406 -4.71 21.02 -7.19
C ASP A 406 -4.12 19.61 -7.16
N VAL A 407 -3.46 19.19 -6.06
CA VAL A 407 -2.87 17.87 -5.93
C VAL A 407 -3.93 16.86 -5.50
N ARG A 408 -4.23 15.91 -6.38
CA ARG A 408 -5.16 14.80 -6.13
C ARG A 408 -4.46 13.62 -5.44
N ASP A 409 -3.27 13.30 -5.92
CA ASP A 409 -2.43 12.24 -5.38
C ASP A 409 -0.96 12.55 -5.58
N CYS A 410 -0.10 12.00 -4.75
CA CYS A 410 1.34 12.22 -4.86
C CYS A 410 2.13 11.07 -4.26
N ALA A 411 3.36 10.93 -4.77
CA ALA A 411 4.35 10.05 -4.18
C ALA A 411 5.73 10.70 -4.30
N VAL A 412 6.58 10.47 -3.29
CA VAL A 412 7.93 11.02 -3.22
C VAL A 412 8.96 9.89 -3.26
N THR A 413 10.03 10.10 -4.01
CA THR A 413 11.15 9.17 -4.14
C THR A 413 12.48 9.90 -4.06
N ALA A 414 13.54 9.14 -3.81
CA ALA A 414 14.91 9.63 -3.92
C ALA A 414 15.40 9.51 -5.36
N LEU A 415 15.99 10.57 -5.90
CA LEU A 415 16.81 10.53 -7.10
C LEU A 415 18.26 10.74 -6.72
N ALA A 416 19.17 10.02 -7.40
CA ALA A 416 20.60 10.20 -7.20
C ALA A 416 21.04 11.63 -7.55
N ASP A 417 21.89 12.20 -6.71
CA ASP A 417 22.49 13.52 -6.91
C ASP A 417 24.00 13.46 -6.69
N PRO A 418 24.81 13.92 -7.65
CA PRO A 418 26.29 13.80 -7.54
C PRO A 418 26.90 14.64 -6.42
N VAL A 419 26.17 15.64 -5.89
CA VAL A 419 26.66 16.55 -4.83
C VAL A 419 26.06 16.22 -3.48
N LEU A 420 24.76 15.96 -3.46
CA LEU A 420 24.00 15.72 -2.22
C LEU A 420 23.84 14.25 -1.86
N GLY A 421 24.29 13.33 -2.74
CA GLY A 421 24.01 11.90 -2.64
C GLY A 421 22.63 11.55 -3.17
N GLU A 422 21.59 12.02 -2.52
CA GLU A 422 20.20 11.88 -2.94
C GLU A 422 19.47 13.23 -2.87
N ARG A 423 18.38 13.34 -3.62
CA ARG A 423 17.44 14.46 -3.51
C ARG A 423 15.99 13.99 -3.53
N PRO A 424 15.09 14.64 -2.80
CA PRO A 424 13.66 14.36 -2.90
C PRO A 424 13.11 14.79 -4.26
N ALA A 425 12.29 13.91 -4.85
CA ALA A 425 11.57 14.17 -6.10
C ALA A 425 10.12 13.71 -5.97
N ALA A 426 9.18 14.45 -6.54
CA ALA A 426 7.75 14.19 -6.41
C ALA A 426 7.11 13.84 -7.75
N VAL A 427 6.27 12.81 -7.73
CA VAL A 427 5.34 12.48 -8.81
C VAL A 427 3.95 12.87 -8.36
N LEU A 428 3.25 13.68 -9.14
CA LEU A 428 1.94 14.23 -8.82
C LEU A 428 0.87 13.70 -9.77
N VAL A 429 -0.30 13.51 -9.24
CA VAL A 429 -1.56 13.46 -9.99
C VAL A 429 -2.31 14.74 -9.63
N THR A 430 -2.54 15.62 -10.58
CA THR A 430 -3.18 16.92 -10.37
C THR A 430 -4.51 17.01 -11.11
N ARG A 431 -5.33 17.98 -10.74
CA ARG A 431 -6.61 18.25 -11.40
C ARG A 431 -6.43 18.74 -12.84
N THR A 432 -5.35 19.47 -13.10
CA THR A 432 -5.06 20.09 -14.41
C THR A 432 -4.15 19.24 -15.29
N GLY A 433 -3.53 18.17 -14.74
CA GLY A 433 -2.51 17.37 -15.43
C GLY A 433 -1.14 18.08 -15.54
N ALA A 434 -0.98 19.25 -14.92
CA ALA A 434 0.25 20.03 -14.91
C ALA A 434 0.74 20.28 -13.48
N VAL A 435 2.04 20.56 -13.33
CA VAL A 435 2.61 20.97 -12.02
C VAL A 435 2.07 22.37 -11.69
N PRO A 436 1.46 22.58 -10.50
CA PRO A 436 0.97 23.89 -10.10
C PRO A 436 2.13 24.92 -10.04
N ALA A 437 1.92 26.10 -10.64
CA ALA A 437 2.96 27.12 -10.74
C ALA A 437 3.40 27.69 -9.37
N ASP A 438 2.50 27.69 -8.40
CA ASP A 438 2.74 28.15 -7.03
C ASP A 438 3.21 27.05 -6.07
N LEU A 439 3.34 25.80 -6.52
CA LEU A 439 3.66 24.65 -5.69
C LEU A 439 4.89 24.87 -4.79
N ARG A 440 5.97 25.42 -5.35
CA ARG A 440 7.21 25.66 -4.61
C ARG A 440 7.01 26.69 -3.49
N THR A 441 6.30 27.79 -3.79
CA THR A 441 5.97 28.82 -2.80
C THR A 441 5.05 28.26 -1.71
N PHE A 442 4.08 27.45 -2.10
CA PHE A 442 3.18 26.76 -1.17
C PHE A 442 3.93 25.84 -0.21
N LEU A 443 4.90 25.06 -0.71
CA LEU A 443 5.70 24.14 0.10
C LEU A 443 6.72 24.88 0.97
N ALA A 444 7.28 26.02 0.53
CA ALA A 444 8.25 26.79 1.31
C ALA A 444 7.70 27.32 2.64
N GLY A 445 6.37 27.47 2.75
CA GLY A 445 5.70 27.81 4.02
C GLY A 445 5.49 26.62 4.99
N ARG A 446 5.84 25.37 4.56
CA ARG A 446 5.51 24.12 5.26
C ARG A 446 6.69 23.19 5.49
N LEU A 447 7.67 23.24 4.60
CA LEU A 447 8.82 22.35 4.54
C LEU A 447 10.12 23.13 4.62
N SER A 448 11.15 22.51 5.16
CA SER A 448 12.52 23.02 5.06
C SER A 448 13.03 22.97 3.62
N GLY A 449 14.06 23.75 3.30
CA GLY A 449 14.61 23.78 1.95
C GLY A 449 15.13 22.42 1.45
N ALA A 450 15.59 21.54 2.36
CA ALA A 450 16.05 20.19 2.04
C ALA A 450 14.88 19.23 1.71
N GLU A 451 13.69 19.49 2.24
CA GLU A 451 12.50 18.66 2.04
C GLU A 451 11.73 19.04 0.78
N ILE A 452 11.88 20.26 0.26
CA ILE A 452 11.17 20.69 -0.95
C ILE A 452 11.66 19.89 -2.16
N PRO A 453 10.77 19.13 -2.85
CA PRO A 453 11.16 18.39 -4.05
C PRO A 453 11.72 19.30 -5.11
N GLN A 454 12.92 18.99 -5.59
CA GLN A 454 13.59 19.78 -6.62
C GLN A 454 13.15 19.35 -8.02
N ARG A 455 12.71 18.11 -8.19
CA ARG A 455 12.12 17.60 -9.43
C ARG A 455 10.70 17.16 -9.18
N VAL A 456 9.80 17.64 -10.01
CA VAL A 456 8.37 17.34 -9.94
C VAL A 456 7.88 16.97 -11.33
N VAL A 457 7.17 15.85 -11.46
CA VAL A 457 6.52 15.42 -12.70
C VAL A 457 5.06 15.14 -12.44
N CYS A 458 4.20 15.37 -13.45
CA CYS A 458 2.80 14.99 -13.41
C CYS A 458 2.55 13.74 -14.24
N VAL A 459 1.67 12.87 -13.74
CA VAL A 459 1.20 11.66 -14.40
C VAL A 459 -0.33 11.56 -14.28
N ALA A 460 -0.94 10.77 -15.15
CA ALA A 460 -2.38 10.51 -15.08
C ALA A 460 -2.75 9.65 -13.84
N ALA A 461 -1.88 8.71 -13.45
CA ALA A 461 -2.04 7.86 -12.27
C ALA A 461 -0.68 7.43 -11.73
N LEU A 462 -0.56 7.25 -10.41
CA LEU A 462 0.64 6.68 -9.77
C LEU A 462 0.74 5.18 -10.06
N PRO A 463 1.96 4.64 -10.28
CA PRO A 463 2.17 3.20 -10.40
C PRO A 463 1.88 2.52 -9.06
N ARG A 464 0.93 1.58 -9.05
CA ARG A 464 0.51 0.85 -7.85
C ARG A 464 0.58 -0.65 -8.08
N ASN A 465 0.86 -1.38 -7.00
CA ASN A 465 0.73 -2.83 -7.00
C ASN A 465 -0.73 -3.26 -6.82
N ASP A 466 -0.99 -4.58 -6.91
CA ASP A 466 -2.34 -5.15 -6.75
C ASP A 466 -3.00 -4.79 -5.41
N GLY A 467 -2.23 -4.58 -4.36
CA GLY A 467 -2.71 -4.12 -3.05
C GLY A 467 -3.01 -2.62 -2.96
N GLY A 468 -2.91 -1.86 -4.08
CA GLY A 468 -3.14 -0.43 -4.14
C GLY A 468 -1.99 0.44 -3.62
N LYS A 469 -0.85 -0.15 -3.22
CA LYS A 469 0.32 0.59 -2.73
C LYS A 469 1.21 1.07 -3.87
N VAL A 470 1.74 2.28 -3.74
CA VAL A 470 2.66 2.86 -4.72
C VAL A 470 3.93 2.02 -4.85
N VAL A 471 4.33 1.73 -6.09
CA VAL A 471 5.56 1.02 -6.42
C VAL A 471 6.70 2.03 -6.54
N VAL A 472 7.40 2.30 -5.43
CA VAL A 472 8.40 3.37 -5.32
C VAL A 472 9.50 3.28 -6.38
N ARG A 473 9.99 2.07 -6.70
CA ARG A 473 11.02 1.91 -7.74
C ARG A 473 10.56 2.41 -9.12
N ALA A 474 9.27 2.22 -9.46
CA ALA A 474 8.71 2.65 -10.73
C ALA A 474 8.56 4.18 -10.82
N LEU A 475 8.56 4.89 -9.70
CA LEU A 475 8.53 6.35 -9.69
C LEU A 475 9.79 6.95 -10.31
N ARG A 476 10.96 6.31 -10.11
CA ARG A 476 12.25 6.80 -10.63
C ARG A 476 12.27 6.84 -12.16
N ASP A 477 11.62 5.85 -12.79
CA ASP A 477 11.56 5.72 -14.25
C ASP A 477 10.66 6.78 -14.90
N LEU A 478 9.83 7.49 -14.12
CA LEU A 478 8.95 8.56 -14.59
C LEU A 478 9.69 9.90 -14.78
N PHE A 479 10.89 10.01 -14.20
CA PHE A 479 11.67 11.23 -14.34
C PHE A 479 12.56 11.14 -15.59
N PRO A 480 12.41 12.07 -16.56
CA PRO A 480 13.30 12.09 -17.71
C PRO A 480 14.76 12.23 -17.25
N PRO A 481 15.73 11.66 -18.00
CA PRO A 481 17.14 11.88 -17.72
C PRO A 481 17.43 13.38 -17.65
N VAL A 482 18.29 13.80 -16.72
CA VAL A 482 18.69 15.20 -16.62
C VAL A 482 19.42 15.57 -17.91
N GLY A 483 18.89 16.55 -18.67
CA GLY A 483 19.43 16.97 -19.96
C GLY A 483 18.70 16.41 -21.20
N SER A 484 17.53 15.74 -21.06
CA SER A 484 16.81 15.13 -22.20
C SER A 484 15.71 16.00 -22.83
N THR A 485 15.48 17.23 -22.36
CA THR A 485 14.61 18.17 -23.07
C THR A 485 15.40 18.80 -24.21
N ALA A 486 14.91 18.63 -25.43
CA ALA A 486 15.45 19.35 -26.62
C ALA A 486 15.09 20.83 -26.52
N THR A 487 15.76 21.54 -25.61
CA THR A 487 15.71 23.01 -25.57
C THR A 487 16.61 23.57 -26.68
N ALA A 488 16.28 24.77 -27.18
CA ALA A 488 17.06 25.43 -28.24
C ALA A 488 18.56 25.47 -27.87
N ALA A 489 19.43 25.19 -28.83
CA ALA A 489 20.86 25.23 -28.58
C ALA A 489 21.29 26.64 -28.16
N PRO A 490 22.30 26.80 -27.28
CA PRO A 490 22.87 28.07 -26.92
C PRO A 490 23.40 28.83 -28.17
N VAL A 491 22.98 30.08 -28.35
CA VAL A 491 23.23 30.86 -29.57
C VAL A 491 24.51 31.71 -29.44
N THR A 492 24.64 32.44 -28.33
CA THR A 492 25.77 33.37 -28.14
C THR A 492 27.00 32.63 -27.57
N VAL A 493 28.16 33.29 -27.66
CA VAL A 493 29.40 32.75 -27.08
C VAL A 493 29.27 32.62 -25.56
N VAL A 494 28.63 33.60 -24.90
CA VAL A 494 28.42 33.62 -23.46
C VAL A 494 27.45 32.48 -23.06
N GLU A 495 26.35 32.28 -23.82
CA GLU A 495 25.43 31.18 -23.58
C GLU A 495 26.12 29.83 -23.69
N ARG A 496 26.96 29.58 -24.68
CA ARG A 496 27.70 28.33 -24.85
C ARG A 496 28.62 28.03 -23.68
N HIS A 497 29.47 28.99 -23.31
CA HIS A 497 30.39 28.82 -22.19
C HIS A 497 29.63 28.65 -20.86
N LEU A 498 28.55 29.41 -20.66
CA LEU A 498 27.73 29.26 -19.47
C LEU A 498 27.03 27.91 -19.42
N ALA A 499 26.56 27.39 -20.57
CA ALA A 499 25.97 26.06 -20.66
C ALA A 499 26.97 24.94 -20.29
N ASP A 500 28.22 25.06 -20.73
CA ASP A 500 29.30 24.14 -20.38
C ASP A 500 29.60 24.17 -18.86
N ILE A 501 29.58 25.34 -18.27
CA ILE A 501 29.76 25.51 -16.82
C ILE A 501 28.57 24.89 -16.08
N TRP A 502 27.33 25.16 -16.51
CA TRP A 502 26.14 24.56 -15.91
C TRP A 502 26.17 23.04 -16.03
N ALA A 503 26.51 22.51 -17.21
CA ALA A 503 26.62 21.06 -17.43
C ALA A 503 27.61 20.42 -16.44
N THR A 504 28.75 21.07 -16.23
CA THR A 504 29.78 20.63 -15.28
C THR A 504 29.29 20.70 -13.82
N VAL A 505 28.61 21.79 -13.44
CA VAL A 505 28.16 22.06 -12.09
C VAL A 505 26.98 21.16 -11.72
N LEU A 506 26.06 20.93 -12.67
CA LEU A 506 24.84 20.17 -12.46
C LEU A 506 25.00 18.68 -12.77
N GLY A 507 26.12 18.28 -13.41
CA GLY A 507 26.36 16.89 -13.82
C GLY A 507 25.41 16.41 -14.92
N VAL A 508 25.02 17.31 -15.85
CA VAL A 508 24.11 17.00 -16.97
C VAL A 508 24.89 16.89 -18.28
N ALA A 509 24.36 16.13 -19.25
CA ALA A 509 25.04 15.90 -20.53
C ALA A 509 25.10 17.17 -21.42
N ALA A 510 24.06 18.00 -21.38
CA ALA A 510 23.95 19.23 -22.12
C ALA A 510 22.95 20.17 -21.47
N VAL A 511 23.08 21.48 -21.73
CA VAL A 511 22.17 22.53 -21.27
C VAL A 511 21.74 23.35 -22.46
N GLY A 512 20.44 23.53 -22.63
CA GLY A 512 19.88 24.34 -23.68
C GLY A 512 19.64 25.81 -23.26
N ARG A 513 19.32 26.62 -24.25
CA ARG A 513 19.15 28.07 -24.08
C ARG A 513 18.01 28.43 -23.12
N ASP A 514 16.92 27.67 -23.20
CA ASP A 514 15.70 27.94 -22.44
C ASP A 514 15.63 27.14 -21.15
N ASP A 515 16.73 26.45 -20.78
CA ASP A 515 16.81 25.68 -19.57
C ASP A 515 16.89 26.58 -18.33
N ASP A 516 16.23 26.13 -17.28
CA ASP A 516 16.19 26.74 -15.95
C ASP A 516 17.15 26.00 -15.01
N PHE A 517 18.02 26.75 -14.33
CA PHE A 517 19.04 26.22 -13.42
C PHE A 517 18.43 25.38 -12.29
N LEU A 518 17.31 25.85 -11.76
CA LEU A 518 16.63 25.16 -10.65
C LEU A 518 15.88 23.92 -11.16
N ALA A 519 15.27 24.02 -12.35
CA ALA A 519 14.60 22.88 -12.99
C ALA A 519 15.58 21.76 -13.37
N LEU A 520 16.81 22.11 -13.76
CA LEU A 520 17.90 21.16 -14.00
C LEU A 520 18.54 20.62 -12.70
N GLY A 521 18.03 21.03 -11.54
CA GLY A 521 18.46 20.52 -10.24
C GLY A 521 19.49 21.39 -9.53
N GLY A 522 19.62 22.66 -9.92
CA GLY A 522 20.43 23.64 -9.22
C GLY A 522 19.95 23.88 -7.80
N ASN A 523 20.89 23.99 -6.87
CA ASN A 523 20.66 24.26 -5.46
C ASN A 523 21.68 25.29 -4.93
N SER A 524 21.63 25.63 -3.64
CA SER A 524 22.51 26.64 -3.05
C SER A 524 23.99 26.30 -3.18
N MET A 525 24.39 25.03 -3.08
CA MET A 525 25.77 24.60 -3.22
C MET A 525 26.23 24.66 -4.69
N SER A 526 25.40 24.18 -5.61
CA SER A 526 25.70 24.29 -7.04
C SER A 526 25.67 25.73 -7.51
N ALA A 527 24.81 26.61 -6.97
CA ALA A 527 24.77 28.01 -7.26
C ALA A 527 26.04 28.75 -6.78
N LEU A 528 26.56 28.41 -5.58
CA LEU A 528 27.84 28.93 -5.10
C LEU A 528 29.01 28.51 -6.02
N ARG A 529 29.02 27.25 -6.44
CA ARG A 529 30.03 26.73 -7.38
C ARG A 529 29.92 27.38 -8.74
N LEU A 530 28.69 27.55 -9.25
CA LEU A 530 28.40 28.25 -10.49
C LEU A 530 28.89 29.73 -10.42
N ALA A 531 28.53 30.44 -9.36
CA ALA A 531 28.92 31.82 -9.14
C ALA A 531 30.45 32.01 -9.22
N ARG A 532 31.19 31.07 -8.57
CA ARG A 532 32.66 31.07 -8.62
C ARG A 532 33.19 30.81 -10.02
N LEU A 533 32.72 29.76 -10.70
CA LEU A 533 33.19 29.44 -12.06
C LEU A 533 32.86 30.52 -13.07
N VAL A 534 31.70 31.16 -12.95
CA VAL A 534 31.32 32.33 -13.78
C VAL A 534 32.27 33.50 -13.52
N ALA A 535 32.58 33.81 -12.27
CA ALA A 535 33.53 34.87 -11.92
C ALA A 535 34.94 34.55 -12.44
N ASP A 536 35.39 33.30 -12.35
CA ASP A 536 36.70 32.89 -12.85
C ASP A 536 36.78 32.90 -14.39
N GLN A 537 35.70 32.51 -15.09
CA GLN A 537 35.69 32.41 -16.56
C GLN A 537 35.46 33.76 -17.27
N PHE A 538 34.59 34.57 -16.71
CA PHE A 538 34.13 35.81 -17.36
C PHE A 538 34.69 37.09 -16.71
N ALA A 539 35.45 36.97 -15.62
CA ALA A 539 35.90 38.06 -14.77
C ALA A 539 34.75 38.97 -14.25
N VAL A 540 33.53 38.40 -14.12
CA VAL A 540 32.34 39.10 -13.65
C VAL A 540 32.01 38.64 -12.23
N PRO A 541 32.09 39.53 -11.21
CA PRO A 541 31.64 39.20 -9.86
C PRO A 541 30.17 38.82 -9.88
N THR A 542 29.87 37.55 -9.51
CA THR A 542 28.53 36.97 -9.63
C THR A 542 27.99 36.58 -8.24
N PRO A 543 27.16 37.42 -7.61
CA PRO A 543 26.53 37.04 -6.36
C PRO A 543 25.47 35.96 -6.61
N VAL A 544 25.35 35.00 -5.71
CA VAL A 544 24.39 33.91 -5.81
C VAL A 544 22.95 34.40 -5.98
N SER A 545 22.61 35.54 -5.35
CA SER A 545 21.29 36.15 -5.48
C SER A 545 20.97 36.57 -6.92
N ALA A 546 21.98 36.95 -7.73
CA ALA A 546 21.79 37.29 -9.15
C ALA A 546 21.42 36.05 -9.99
N LEU A 547 21.96 34.88 -9.65
CA LEU A 547 21.62 33.60 -10.29
C LEU A 547 20.19 33.17 -9.98
N TYR A 548 19.76 33.31 -8.73
CA TYR A 548 18.38 32.99 -8.34
C TYR A 548 17.34 33.94 -8.91
N ALA A 549 17.71 35.21 -9.08
CA ALA A 549 16.82 36.20 -9.69
C ALA A 549 16.64 36.00 -11.21
N ARG A 550 17.51 35.18 -11.83
CA ARG A 550 17.51 34.87 -13.27
C ARG A 550 17.81 33.39 -13.45
N PRO A 551 16.83 32.52 -13.23
CA PRO A 551 17.08 31.09 -13.26
C PRO A 551 17.32 30.50 -14.65
N GLY A 552 16.95 31.20 -15.72
CA GLY A 552 17.13 30.79 -17.12
C GLY A 552 18.56 31.02 -17.64
N LEU A 553 19.08 30.04 -18.44
CA LEU A 553 20.43 30.18 -19.05
C LEU A 553 20.59 31.45 -19.86
N ALA A 554 19.63 31.73 -20.77
CA ALA A 554 19.68 32.94 -21.63
C ALA A 554 19.63 34.22 -20.81
N GLU A 555 18.87 34.28 -19.74
CA GLU A 555 18.77 35.44 -18.85
C GLU A 555 20.08 35.70 -18.10
N GLN A 556 20.70 34.61 -17.58
CA GLN A 556 22.01 34.72 -16.93
C GLN A 556 23.10 35.12 -17.91
N ALA A 557 23.10 34.55 -19.13
CA ALA A 557 24.06 34.86 -20.14
C ALA A 557 23.97 36.35 -20.60
N ALA A 558 22.75 36.87 -20.76
CA ALA A 558 22.53 38.27 -21.07
C ALA A 558 23.05 39.18 -19.94
N TRP A 559 22.72 38.85 -18.69
CA TRP A 559 23.19 39.60 -17.51
C TRP A 559 24.73 39.59 -17.37
N ILE A 560 25.41 38.48 -17.73
CA ILE A 560 26.87 38.37 -17.75
C ILE A 560 27.43 39.22 -18.89
N ALA A 561 26.84 39.14 -20.11
CA ALA A 561 27.28 39.87 -21.28
C ALA A 561 27.24 41.40 -21.07
N ASP A 562 26.17 41.91 -20.45
CA ASP A 562 26.04 43.32 -20.10
C ASP A 562 27.21 43.78 -19.19
N ARG A 563 27.60 42.96 -18.23
CA ARG A 563 28.68 43.27 -17.28
C ARG A 563 30.08 43.15 -17.88
N ILE A 564 30.26 42.29 -18.88
CA ILE A 564 31.49 42.23 -19.66
C ILE A 564 31.63 43.51 -20.47
N ALA A 565 30.53 44.02 -21.06
CA ALA A 565 30.52 45.26 -21.83
C ALA A 565 30.76 46.53 -20.98
N ASP A 566 30.33 46.49 -19.71
CA ASP A 566 30.51 47.59 -18.74
C ASP A 566 31.88 47.55 -18.02
N SER A 567 32.69 46.53 -18.26
CA SER A 567 34.04 46.43 -17.67
C SER A 567 35.02 47.24 -18.51
N PRO A 568 35.77 48.19 -17.91
CA PRO A 568 36.65 49.12 -18.64
C PRO A 568 37.86 48.44 -19.31
#